data_dd4e60d0029cec66bb7a7ed953fca7e6
#
_entry.id   dd4e60d0029cec66bb7a7ed953fca7e6
#
_cell.length_a   1.000
_cell.length_b   1.000
_cell.length_c   1.000
_cell.angle_alpha   90.00
_cell.angle_beta   90.00
_cell.angle_gamma   90.00
#
_symmetry.space_group_name_H-M   'P 1'
#
loop_
_entity.id
_entity.type
_entity.pdbx_description
1 polymer ?
#
loop_
_entity_poly.entity_id
_entity_poly.type
_entity_poly.pdbx_seq_one_letter_code
_entity_poly.pdbx_strand_id
1 'polypeptide(L)'
;DGNILVAVVQRYIDDCKENGLSRTRIKNGLAKDIYGIEIDEEQYKKCIDNLDKVLKRNDIDKVDWKVINADYLKWNTTIKFQYIVGNPPYITYSELKEEEQLFVKSNFSTCVKGKFDYCYAFIEKSINSLADNGKMSYLIPSSIYKTVFGHNLRIFMSPYIAQIKDYK
;
A
#
# COMPACT_ATOMS: atom_id res chain seq x y z
N ASP A 1 3.46 -0.33 12.42
CA ASP A 1 4.89 -0.22 12.75
C ASP A 1 5.78 0.16 11.55
N GLY A 2 5.22 0.17 10.35
CA GLY A 2 5.89 0.61 9.13
C GLY A 2 6.95 -0.32 8.57
N ASN A 3 6.99 -1.60 8.95
CA ASN A 3 8.04 -2.53 8.53
C ASN A 3 8.23 -2.61 7.00
N ILE A 4 7.13 -2.60 6.24
CA ILE A 4 7.19 -2.61 4.77
C ILE A 4 7.84 -1.30 4.28
N LEU A 5 7.42 -0.16 4.81
CA LEU A 5 7.95 1.13 4.38
C LEU A 5 9.43 1.31 4.77
N VAL A 6 9.83 0.82 5.93
CA VAL A 6 11.24 0.75 6.37
C VAL A 6 12.09 -0.02 5.35
N ALA A 7 11.61 -1.19 4.91
CA ALA A 7 12.31 -1.99 3.91
C ALA A 7 12.40 -1.27 2.55
N VAL A 8 11.32 -0.62 2.13
CA VAL A 8 11.29 0.19 0.90
C VAL A 8 12.29 1.34 0.97
N VAL A 9 12.31 2.09 2.08
CA VAL A 9 13.24 3.21 2.27
C VAL A 9 14.69 2.74 2.29
N GLN A 10 14.99 1.63 2.99
CA GLN A 10 16.34 1.09 2.98
C GLN A 10 16.76 0.68 1.56
N ARG A 11 15.90 -0.02 0.83
CA ARG A 11 16.17 -0.41 -0.57
C ARG A 11 16.39 0.80 -1.47
N TYR A 12 15.57 1.84 -1.33
CA TYR A 12 15.73 3.09 -2.08
C TYR A 12 17.09 3.74 -1.84
N ILE A 13 17.51 3.80 -0.57
CA ILE A 13 18.82 4.35 -0.18
C ILE A 13 19.96 3.52 -0.81
N ASP A 14 19.86 2.20 -0.73
CA ASP A 14 20.91 1.31 -1.24
C ASP A 14 21.03 1.45 -2.77
N ASP A 15 19.92 1.41 -3.50
CA ASP A 15 19.91 1.62 -4.96
C ASP A 15 20.49 3.01 -5.34
N CYS A 16 20.14 4.05 -4.60
CA CYS A 16 20.68 5.39 -4.83
C CYS A 16 22.20 5.44 -4.59
N LYS A 17 22.70 4.79 -3.54
CA LYS A 17 24.14 4.71 -3.25
C LYS A 17 24.90 3.92 -4.32
N GLU A 18 24.36 2.79 -4.75
CA GLU A 18 24.93 1.97 -5.84
C GLU A 18 25.04 2.77 -7.15
N ASN A 19 24.10 3.71 -7.37
CA ASN A 19 24.13 4.63 -8.53
C ASN A 19 24.91 5.93 -8.27
N GLY A 20 25.66 6.03 -7.18
CA GLY A 20 26.55 7.17 -6.90
C GLY A 20 25.85 8.47 -6.53
N LEU A 21 24.59 8.42 -6.07
CA LEU A 21 23.86 9.63 -5.67
C LEU A 21 24.39 10.18 -4.34
N SER A 22 24.52 11.51 -4.26
CA SER A 22 24.89 12.17 -3.00
C SER A 22 23.79 12.05 -1.94
N ARG A 23 24.19 12.12 -0.66
CA ARG A 23 23.24 12.11 0.48
C ARG A 23 22.14 13.15 0.36
N THR A 24 22.45 14.34 -0.14
CA THR A 24 21.46 15.41 -0.38
C THR A 24 20.44 15.01 -1.44
N ARG A 25 20.87 14.37 -2.54
CA ARG A 25 19.94 13.85 -3.56
C ARG A 25 19.07 12.74 -3.02
N ILE A 26 19.63 11.81 -2.23
CA ILE A 26 18.87 10.73 -1.58
C ILE A 26 17.81 11.32 -0.66
N LYS A 27 18.18 12.26 0.22
CA LYS A 27 17.24 12.95 1.14
C LYS A 27 16.08 13.58 0.36
N ASN A 28 16.37 14.34 -0.69
CA ASN A 28 15.35 15.02 -1.50
C ASN A 28 14.43 14.02 -2.22
N GLY A 29 14.99 12.91 -2.71
CA GLY A 29 14.22 11.82 -3.32
C GLY A 29 13.29 11.14 -2.31
N LEU A 30 13.78 10.81 -1.12
CA LEU A 30 12.96 10.24 -0.05
C LEU A 30 11.78 11.13 0.31
N ALA A 31 12.00 12.45 0.45
CA ALA A 31 10.93 13.41 0.75
C ALA A 31 9.92 13.57 -0.40
N LYS A 32 10.34 13.34 -1.64
CA LYS A 32 9.50 13.53 -2.82
C LYS A 32 8.74 12.28 -3.24
N ASP A 33 9.41 11.14 -3.24
CA ASP A 33 8.98 9.95 -3.97
C ASP A 33 8.36 8.87 -3.06
N ILE A 34 8.61 8.93 -1.74
CA ILE A 34 8.13 7.92 -0.79
C ILE A 34 6.86 8.42 -0.08
N TYR A 35 5.82 7.60 -0.17
CA TYR A 35 4.53 7.83 0.49
C TYR A 35 4.17 6.63 1.37
N GLY A 36 3.53 6.91 2.50
CA GLY A 36 2.95 5.90 3.37
C GLY A 36 1.58 6.34 3.88
N ILE A 37 0.69 5.39 4.16
CA ILE A 37 -0.61 5.69 4.77
C ILE A 37 -0.84 4.67 5.87
N GLU A 38 -1.14 5.15 7.06
CA GLU A 38 -1.44 4.36 8.24
C GLU A 38 -2.64 4.98 8.97
N ILE A 39 -3.65 4.17 9.25
CA ILE A 39 -4.87 4.63 9.91
C ILE A 39 -4.70 4.75 11.42
N ASP A 40 -3.89 3.86 12.02
CA ASP A 40 -3.63 3.86 13.45
C ASP A 40 -2.57 4.90 13.82
N GLU A 41 -2.93 5.84 14.70
CA GLU A 41 -2.05 6.94 15.08
C GLU A 41 -0.79 6.47 15.82
N GLU A 42 -0.89 5.44 16.63
CA GLU A 42 0.27 4.89 17.36
C GLU A 42 1.25 4.21 16.39
N GLN A 43 0.72 3.41 15.46
CA GLN A 43 1.53 2.77 14.41
C GLN A 43 2.13 3.79 13.44
N TYR A 44 1.40 4.86 13.12
CA TYR A 44 1.91 5.99 12.35
C TYR A 44 3.14 6.62 13.04
N LYS A 45 3.05 6.94 14.34
CA LYS A 45 4.17 7.50 15.10
C LYS A 45 5.37 6.55 15.14
N LYS A 46 5.13 5.26 15.41
CA LYS A 46 6.17 4.22 15.36
C LYS A 46 6.83 4.11 13.99
N CYS A 47 6.03 4.25 12.92
CA CYS A 47 6.55 4.23 11.55
C CYS A 47 7.55 5.38 11.34
N ILE A 48 7.18 6.62 11.67
CA ILE A 48 8.08 7.78 11.55
C ILE A 48 9.37 7.57 12.34
N ASP A 49 9.26 7.12 13.59
CA ASP A 49 10.45 6.86 14.44
C ASP A 49 11.37 5.80 13.81
N ASN A 50 10.82 4.76 13.21
CA ASN A 50 11.59 3.72 12.55
C ASN A 50 12.25 4.20 11.27
N LEU A 51 11.56 5.04 10.48
CA LEU A 51 12.14 5.68 9.30
C LEU A 51 13.30 6.62 9.66
N ASP A 52 13.17 7.40 10.72
CA ASP A 52 14.22 8.28 11.21
C ASP A 52 15.45 7.48 11.72
N LYS A 53 15.23 6.28 12.28
CA LYS A 53 16.34 5.36 12.62
C LYS A 53 17.09 4.87 11.38
N VAL A 54 16.37 4.62 10.26
CA VAL A 54 17.01 4.26 8.97
C VAL A 54 17.88 5.40 8.48
N LEU A 55 17.41 6.65 8.53
CA LEU A 55 18.20 7.82 8.13
C LEU A 55 19.50 7.92 8.93
N LYS A 56 19.39 7.80 10.27
CA LYS A 56 20.56 7.85 11.16
C LYS A 56 21.61 6.79 10.83
N ARG A 57 21.20 5.55 10.54
CA ARG A 57 22.11 4.45 10.16
C ARG A 57 22.81 4.70 8.82
N ASN A 58 22.23 5.54 7.97
CA ASN A 58 22.72 5.85 6.64
C ASN A 58 23.41 7.22 6.54
N ASP A 59 23.58 7.95 7.66
CA ASP A 59 24.12 9.31 7.73
C ASP A 59 23.37 10.30 6.82
N ILE A 60 22.05 10.18 6.76
CA ILE A 60 21.17 11.08 6.02
C ILE A 60 20.45 11.99 7.01
N ASP A 61 20.41 13.29 6.71
CA ASP A 61 19.67 14.27 7.50
C ASP A 61 18.18 13.97 7.52
N LYS A 62 17.47 14.58 8.50
CA LYS A 62 16.04 14.47 8.67
C LYS A 62 15.29 14.74 7.36
N VAL A 63 14.34 13.88 7.06
CA VAL A 63 13.43 13.94 5.91
C VAL A 63 12.06 14.39 6.36
N ASP A 64 11.41 15.23 5.57
CA ASP A 64 9.98 15.53 5.72
C ASP A 64 9.17 14.42 5.04
N TRP A 65 8.74 13.44 5.84
CA TRP A 65 8.09 12.24 5.34
C TRP A 65 6.66 12.50 4.86
N LYS A 66 6.32 12.02 3.68
CA LYS A 66 4.93 11.98 3.19
C LYS A 66 4.20 10.71 3.69
N VAL A 67 4.31 10.47 4.98
CA VAL A 67 3.49 9.45 5.66
C VAL A 67 2.28 10.15 6.23
N ILE A 68 1.09 9.63 5.94
CA ILE A 68 -0.19 10.27 6.24
C ILE A 68 -0.95 9.38 7.23
N ASN A 69 -1.39 9.97 8.33
CA ASN A 69 -2.30 9.28 9.24
C ASN A 69 -3.73 9.43 8.73
N ALA A 70 -4.21 8.44 7.99
CA ALA A 70 -5.53 8.44 7.36
C ALA A 70 -6.01 7.03 7.00
N ASP A 71 -7.32 6.90 6.78
CA ASP A 71 -7.92 5.73 6.14
C ASP A 71 -7.58 5.72 4.64
N TYR A 72 -6.82 4.72 4.21
CA TYR A 72 -6.40 4.58 2.81
C TYR A 72 -7.59 4.57 1.84
N LEU A 73 -8.69 3.89 2.19
CA LEU A 73 -9.85 3.82 1.30
C LEU A 73 -10.57 5.17 1.13
N LYS A 74 -10.49 6.04 2.13
CA LYS A 74 -11.09 7.39 2.12
C LYS A 74 -10.11 8.49 1.67
N TRP A 75 -8.81 8.20 1.70
CA TRP A 75 -7.81 9.16 1.25
C TRP A 75 -7.90 9.41 -0.25
N ASN A 76 -8.11 10.66 -0.64
CA ASN A 76 -8.22 11.07 -2.04
C ASN A 76 -6.94 11.74 -2.51
N THR A 77 -6.43 11.31 -3.65
CA THR A 77 -5.26 11.89 -4.31
C THR A 77 -5.37 11.75 -5.82
N THR A 78 -4.81 12.70 -6.53
CA THR A 78 -4.60 12.63 -7.99
C THR A 78 -3.25 12.03 -8.36
N ILE A 79 -2.39 11.79 -7.36
CA ILE A 79 -1.06 11.21 -7.57
C ILE A 79 -1.20 9.78 -8.06
N LYS A 80 -0.42 9.44 -9.08
CA LYS A 80 -0.25 8.08 -9.58
C LYS A 80 1.11 7.55 -9.17
N PHE A 81 1.16 6.29 -8.76
CA PHE A 81 2.35 5.66 -8.19
C PHE A 81 2.96 4.66 -9.17
N GLN A 82 4.28 4.69 -9.32
CA GLN A 82 5.02 3.67 -10.09
C GLN A 82 5.09 2.33 -9.36
N TYR A 83 5.12 2.37 -8.03
CA TYR A 83 5.16 1.17 -7.19
C TYR A 83 4.20 1.31 -6.03
N ILE A 84 3.38 0.29 -5.80
CA ILE A 84 2.52 0.18 -4.62
C ILE A 84 2.84 -1.17 -3.94
N VAL A 85 3.17 -1.13 -2.67
CA VAL A 85 3.46 -2.33 -1.86
C VAL A 85 2.59 -2.30 -0.62
N GLY A 86 2.04 -3.42 -0.23
CA GLY A 86 1.23 -3.47 0.97
C GLY A 86 0.79 -4.87 1.40
N ASN A 87 0.23 -4.89 2.58
CA ASN A 87 -0.48 -6.03 3.15
C ASN A 87 -1.83 -5.50 3.64
N PRO A 88 -2.89 -5.54 2.82
CA PRO A 88 -4.19 -5.01 3.19
C PRO A 88 -4.81 -5.81 4.33
N PRO A 89 -5.73 -5.23 5.13
CA PRO A 89 -6.38 -5.95 6.22
C PRO A 89 -7.26 -7.09 5.69
N TYR A 90 -7.20 -8.26 6.37
CA TYR A 90 -7.99 -9.44 6.06
C TYR A 90 -9.24 -9.47 6.94
N ILE A 91 -10.18 -8.57 6.68
CA ILE A 91 -11.44 -8.41 7.41
C ILE A 91 -12.56 -8.93 6.52
N THR A 92 -13.35 -9.87 7.03
CA THR A 92 -14.50 -10.40 6.30
C THR A 92 -15.68 -9.41 6.35
N TYR A 93 -16.60 -9.53 5.39
CA TYR A 93 -17.81 -8.68 5.33
C TYR A 93 -18.57 -8.60 6.66
N SER A 94 -18.69 -9.72 7.36
CA SER A 94 -19.46 -9.81 8.63
C SER A 94 -18.78 -9.13 9.81
N GLU A 95 -17.49 -8.85 9.73
CA GLU A 95 -16.72 -8.16 10.76
C GLU A 95 -16.72 -6.65 10.56
N LEU A 96 -17.10 -6.18 9.37
CA LEU A 96 -17.20 -4.75 9.06
C LEU A 96 -18.46 -4.14 9.71
N LYS A 97 -18.32 -2.92 10.20
CA LYS A 97 -19.48 -2.11 10.63
C LYS A 97 -20.36 -1.80 9.42
N GLU A 98 -21.65 -1.56 9.67
CA GLU A 98 -22.62 -1.28 8.62
C GLU A 98 -22.21 -0.08 7.75
N GLU A 99 -21.68 0.97 8.36
CA GLU A 99 -21.19 2.16 7.66
C GLU A 99 -20.03 1.83 6.70
N GLU A 100 -19.11 0.96 7.14
CA GLU A 100 -17.98 0.52 6.30
C GLU A 100 -18.46 -0.36 5.14
N GLN A 101 -19.41 -1.26 5.41
CA GLN A 101 -20.03 -2.08 4.38
C GLN A 101 -20.70 -1.24 3.30
N LEU A 102 -21.48 -0.23 3.71
CA LEU A 102 -22.16 0.70 2.80
C LEU A 102 -21.16 1.53 2.00
N PHE A 103 -20.14 2.08 2.68
CA PHE A 103 -19.09 2.85 2.03
C PHE A 103 -18.38 2.04 0.94
N VAL A 104 -17.95 0.82 1.26
CA VAL A 104 -17.20 -0.02 0.32
C VAL A 104 -18.08 -0.45 -0.85
N LYS A 105 -19.33 -0.84 -0.59
CA LYS A 105 -20.30 -1.18 -1.67
C LYS A 105 -20.57 -0.03 -2.63
N SER A 106 -20.62 1.19 -2.11
CA SER A 106 -20.95 2.38 -2.91
C SER A 106 -19.77 2.90 -3.72
N ASN A 107 -18.54 2.60 -3.33
CA ASN A 107 -17.34 3.20 -3.91
C ASN A 107 -16.45 2.22 -4.72
N PHE A 108 -16.65 0.90 -4.57
CA PHE A 108 -15.78 -0.10 -5.19
C PHE A 108 -16.57 -1.14 -5.98
N SER A 109 -16.27 -1.26 -7.26
CA SER A 109 -16.97 -2.17 -8.19
C SER A 109 -16.80 -3.65 -7.83
N THR A 110 -15.66 -4.01 -7.24
CA THR A 110 -15.36 -5.37 -6.79
C THR A 110 -16.18 -5.79 -5.57
N CYS A 111 -16.78 -4.84 -4.86
CA CYS A 111 -17.49 -5.04 -3.59
C CYS A 111 -19.02 -4.83 -3.68
N VAL A 112 -19.58 -4.64 -4.86
CA VAL A 112 -21.01 -4.31 -5.04
C VAL A 112 -21.96 -5.41 -4.58
N LYS A 113 -21.57 -6.69 -4.75
CA LYS A 113 -22.44 -7.85 -4.51
C LYS A 113 -21.78 -8.86 -3.57
N GLY A 114 -22.62 -9.46 -2.71
CA GLY A 114 -22.23 -10.59 -1.87
C GLY A 114 -21.46 -10.22 -0.60
N LYS A 115 -20.83 -11.23 -0.02
CA LYS A 115 -19.97 -11.12 1.16
C LYS A 115 -18.51 -11.05 0.67
N PHE A 116 -18.02 -9.85 0.43
CA PHE A 116 -16.65 -9.60 0.00
C PHE A 116 -15.68 -9.56 1.20
N ASP A 117 -14.40 -9.75 0.95
CA ASP A 117 -13.36 -9.43 1.92
C ASP A 117 -12.93 -7.96 1.74
N TYR A 118 -12.67 -7.25 2.85
CA TYR A 118 -12.34 -5.83 2.83
C TYR A 118 -11.12 -5.50 1.95
N CYS A 119 -10.18 -6.44 1.86
CA CYS A 119 -9.01 -6.29 1.01
C CYS A 119 -9.33 -6.09 -0.49
N TYR A 120 -10.53 -6.44 -0.97
CA TYR A 120 -10.93 -6.25 -2.38
C TYR A 120 -10.94 -4.76 -2.75
N ALA A 121 -11.48 -3.91 -1.86
CA ALA A 121 -11.48 -2.47 -2.04
C ALA A 121 -10.05 -1.89 -2.09
N PHE A 122 -9.14 -2.42 -1.24
CA PHE A 122 -7.73 -2.02 -1.26
C PHE A 122 -7.05 -2.36 -2.58
N ILE A 123 -7.31 -3.55 -3.10
CA ILE A 123 -6.75 -3.99 -4.38
C ILE A 123 -7.26 -3.10 -5.52
N GLU A 124 -8.59 -2.87 -5.60
CA GLU A 124 -9.20 -2.03 -6.64
C GLU A 124 -8.64 -0.61 -6.58
N LYS A 125 -8.63 0.01 -5.39
CA LYS A 125 -8.09 1.35 -5.20
C LYS A 125 -6.62 1.45 -5.61
N SER A 126 -5.82 0.46 -5.24
CA SER A 126 -4.39 0.44 -5.54
C SER A 126 -4.14 0.31 -7.04
N ILE A 127 -4.84 -0.58 -7.73
CA ILE A 127 -4.74 -0.71 -9.19
C ILE A 127 -5.11 0.61 -9.86
N ASN A 128 -6.21 1.24 -9.42
CA ASN A 128 -6.65 2.54 -9.93
C ASN A 128 -5.69 3.70 -9.60
N SER A 129 -4.81 3.53 -8.63
CA SER A 129 -3.80 4.52 -8.22
C SER A 129 -2.44 4.32 -8.91
N LEU A 130 -2.26 3.26 -9.71
CA LEU A 130 -1.03 3.05 -10.46
C LEU A 130 -0.88 4.07 -11.59
N ALA A 131 0.35 4.48 -11.82
CA ALA A 131 0.76 5.18 -13.05
C ALA A 131 0.80 4.19 -14.23
N ASP A 132 0.94 4.71 -15.44
CA ASP A 132 1.17 3.88 -16.63
C ASP A 132 2.42 3.01 -16.45
N ASN A 133 2.27 1.71 -16.69
CA ASN A 133 3.30 0.69 -16.43
C ASN A 133 3.71 0.55 -14.96
N GLY A 134 2.96 1.12 -14.02
CA GLY A 134 3.18 0.97 -12.58
C GLY A 134 3.01 -0.49 -12.14
N LYS A 135 3.61 -0.85 -11.01
CA LYS A 135 3.59 -2.21 -10.47
C LYS A 135 3.07 -2.21 -9.04
N MET A 136 2.26 -3.22 -8.73
CA MET A 136 1.76 -3.45 -7.37
C MET A 136 2.22 -4.83 -6.88
N SER A 137 2.57 -4.90 -5.60
CA SER A 137 2.85 -6.16 -4.91
C SER A 137 2.10 -6.19 -3.58
N TYR A 138 1.15 -7.11 -3.46
CA TYR A 138 0.35 -7.32 -2.26
C TYR A 138 0.48 -8.74 -1.74
N LEU A 139 0.56 -8.86 -0.41
CA LEU A 139 0.31 -10.13 0.25
C LEU A 139 -1.19 -10.20 0.53
N ILE A 140 -1.86 -11.24 0.04
CA ILE A 140 -3.31 -11.38 0.11
C ILE A 140 -3.71 -12.83 0.42
N PRO A 141 -4.88 -13.07 1.02
CA PRO A 141 -5.34 -14.43 1.30
C PRO A 141 -5.59 -15.21 0.02
N SER A 142 -5.17 -16.47 -0.03
CA SER A 142 -5.43 -17.36 -1.18
C SER A 142 -6.92 -17.67 -1.38
N SER A 143 -7.76 -17.43 -0.37
CA SER A 143 -9.23 -17.56 -0.43
C SER A 143 -9.86 -16.76 -1.57
N ILE A 144 -9.30 -15.62 -1.96
CA ILE A 144 -9.83 -14.78 -3.05
C ILE A 144 -9.91 -15.54 -4.39
N TYR A 145 -9.06 -16.55 -4.58
CA TYR A 145 -9.08 -17.39 -5.79
C TYR A 145 -10.11 -18.51 -5.75
N LYS A 146 -10.63 -18.84 -4.57
CA LYS A 146 -11.51 -20.00 -4.35
C LYS A 146 -12.96 -19.61 -4.07
N THR A 147 -13.19 -18.44 -3.47
CA THR A 147 -14.54 -18.03 -3.06
C THR A 147 -15.38 -17.54 -4.25
N VAL A 148 -16.68 -17.83 -4.20
CA VAL A 148 -17.66 -17.31 -5.16
C VAL A 148 -17.69 -15.78 -5.13
N PHE A 149 -17.59 -15.21 -3.94
CA PHE A 149 -17.62 -13.75 -3.75
C PHE A 149 -16.40 -13.01 -4.32
N GLY A 150 -15.27 -13.70 -4.52
CA GLY A 150 -14.09 -13.16 -5.19
C GLY A 150 -14.22 -13.04 -6.72
N HIS A 151 -15.34 -13.44 -7.33
CA HIS A 151 -15.51 -13.46 -8.78
C HIS A 151 -15.28 -12.09 -9.44
N ASN A 152 -15.94 -11.05 -8.94
CA ASN A 152 -15.80 -9.70 -9.49
C ASN A 152 -14.37 -9.17 -9.36
N LEU A 153 -13.72 -9.43 -8.22
CA LEU A 153 -12.32 -9.07 -8.02
C LEU A 153 -11.41 -9.79 -9.02
N ARG A 154 -11.60 -11.09 -9.24
CA ARG A 154 -10.78 -11.85 -10.20
C ARG A 154 -10.93 -11.34 -11.62
N ILE A 155 -12.16 -10.99 -12.06
CA ILE A 155 -12.38 -10.37 -13.36
C ILE A 155 -11.66 -9.02 -13.44
N PHE A 156 -11.81 -8.19 -12.41
CA PHE A 156 -11.17 -6.88 -12.35
C PHE A 156 -9.64 -6.96 -12.39
N MET A 157 -9.06 -7.89 -11.62
CA MET A 157 -7.60 -8.06 -11.52
C MET A 157 -6.97 -8.72 -12.75
N SER A 158 -7.71 -9.59 -13.45
CA SER A 158 -7.12 -10.50 -14.44
C SER A 158 -6.25 -9.81 -15.51
N PRO A 159 -6.58 -8.61 -16.04
CA PRO A 159 -5.73 -7.91 -17.00
C PRO A 159 -4.42 -7.38 -16.40
N TYR A 160 -4.32 -7.28 -15.07
CA TYR A 160 -3.19 -6.66 -14.36
C TYR A 160 -2.26 -7.68 -13.71
N ILE A 161 -2.63 -8.95 -13.66
CA ILE A 161 -1.81 -9.99 -13.00
C ILE A 161 -0.60 -10.33 -13.86
N ALA A 162 0.59 -9.99 -13.36
CA ALA A 162 1.86 -10.41 -13.96
C ALA A 162 2.38 -11.72 -13.35
N GLN A 163 2.19 -11.91 -12.04
CA GLN A 163 2.69 -13.08 -11.31
C GLN A 163 1.84 -13.37 -10.08
N ILE A 164 1.65 -14.64 -9.77
CA ILE A 164 1.10 -15.13 -8.51
C ILE A 164 2.14 -16.04 -7.86
N LYS A 165 2.47 -15.79 -6.60
CA LYS A 165 3.34 -16.63 -5.80
C LYS A 165 2.56 -17.18 -4.61
N ASP A 166 2.41 -18.50 -4.55
CA ASP A 166 1.75 -19.18 -3.42
C ASP A 166 2.80 -19.52 -2.37
N TYR A 167 2.56 -19.07 -1.15
CA TYR A 167 3.36 -19.40 0.03
C TYR A 167 2.60 -20.47 0.81
N LYS A 168 3.03 -21.71 0.66
CA LYS A 168 2.52 -22.87 1.42
C LYS A 168 3.21 -22.96 2.77
#